data_ad50809d9cde8bbfac09a2a45324dfee
#
_entry.id   ad50809d9cde8bbfac09a2a45324dfee
#
_cell.length_a   1.000
_cell.length_b   1.000
_cell.length_c   1.000
_cell.angle_alpha   90.00
_cell.angle_beta   90.00
_cell.angle_gamma   90.00
#
_symmetry.space_group_name_H-M   'P 1'
#
loop_
_entity.id
_entity.type
_entity.pdbx_description
1 polymer ?
#
loop_
_entity_poly.entity_id
_entity_poly.type
_entity_poly.pdbx_seq_one_letter_code
_entity_poly.pdbx_strand_id
1 'polypeptide(L)'
;MQVNATSDNYQMGELIVRYLFDDLMGGKGTVIALTHRPHPGVVKRCEAFDDIIKEYPDIKLITEQHVPAEQPINDAQDIVANLLTANPEKDSITAVFAAWDEPAIGATKALQEAGRDEVIVTGVDGNEQAIEMIKDGTNLKATV
;
A
#
# COMPACT_ATOMS: atom_id res chain seq x y z
N MET A 1 -1.95 34.82 -9.55
CA MET A 1 -2.37 33.44 -9.26
C MET A 1 -1.26 32.70 -8.58
N GLN A 2 -1.54 32.09 -7.47
CA GLN A 2 -0.55 31.32 -6.76
C GLN A 2 -0.67 29.86 -7.21
N VAL A 3 0.44 29.32 -7.73
CA VAL A 3 0.50 27.91 -8.08
C VAL A 3 1.05 27.15 -6.89
N ASN A 4 0.31 26.17 -6.43
CA ASN A 4 0.74 25.31 -5.36
C ASN A 4 1.77 24.33 -5.91
N ALA A 5 3.03 24.45 -5.49
CA ALA A 5 4.13 23.62 -5.96
C ALA A 5 4.21 22.29 -5.21
N THR A 6 3.37 22.07 -4.20
CA THR A 6 3.34 20.79 -3.49
C THR A 6 2.69 19.72 -4.35
N SER A 7 3.07 18.47 -4.09
CA SER A 7 2.51 17.33 -4.79
C SER A 7 0.99 17.27 -4.62
N ASP A 8 0.29 16.92 -5.67
CA ASP A 8 -1.13 16.63 -5.58
C ASP A 8 -1.28 15.23 -4.99
N ASN A 9 -1.44 15.17 -3.67
CA ASN A 9 -1.51 13.92 -2.95
C ASN A 9 -2.73 13.07 -3.30
N TYR A 10 -3.86 13.71 -3.60
CA TYR A 10 -5.03 12.97 -4.05
C TYR A 10 -4.76 12.30 -5.41
N GLN A 11 -4.19 13.07 -6.34
CA GLN A 11 -3.87 12.56 -7.67
C GLN A 11 -2.85 11.43 -7.62
N MET A 12 -1.83 11.55 -6.76
CA MET A 12 -0.86 10.47 -6.56
C MET A 12 -1.53 9.21 -6.03
N GLY A 13 -2.42 9.37 -5.04
CA GLY A 13 -3.21 8.25 -4.52
C GLY A 13 -4.08 7.63 -5.60
N GLU A 14 -4.76 8.45 -6.38
CA GLU A 14 -5.58 7.97 -7.49
C GLU A 14 -4.77 7.16 -8.49
N LEU A 15 -3.62 7.67 -8.89
CA LEU A 15 -2.75 7.03 -9.87
C LEU A 15 -2.30 5.64 -9.40
N ILE A 16 -1.79 5.54 -8.17
CA ILE A 16 -1.27 4.28 -7.65
C ILE A 16 -2.39 3.28 -7.36
N VAL A 17 -3.53 3.73 -6.86
CA VAL A 17 -4.64 2.85 -6.55
C VAL A 17 -5.25 2.27 -7.83
N ARG A 18 -5.43 3.09 -8.87
CA ARG A 18 -5.91 2.58 -10.16
C ARG A 18 -4.94 1.60 -10.78
N TYR A 19 -3.65 1.88 -10.73
CA TYR A 19 -2.64 0.95 -11.21
C TYR A 19 -2.70 -0.37 -10.44
N LEU A 20 -2.81 -0.30 -9.11
CA LEU A 20 -2.93 -1.49 -8.28
C LEU A 20 -4.17 -2.29 -8.63
N PHE A 21 -5.32 -1.65 -8.72
CA PHE A 21 -6.60 -2.34 -8.91
C PHE A 21 -6.78 -2.87 -10.32
N ASP A 22 -6.41 -2.08 -11.35
CA ASP A 22 -6.58 -2.47 -12.73
C ASP A 22 -5.46 -3.37 -13.23
N ASP A 23 -4.21 -2.90 -13.12
CA ASP A 23 -3.08 -3.54 -13.77
C ASP A 23 -2.51 -4.70 -12.95
N LEU A 24 -2.38 -4.52 -11.65
CA LEU A 24 -1.75 -5.54 -10.81
C LEU A 24 -2.73 -6.57 -10.27
N MET A 25 -3.95 -6.15 -9.92
CA MET A 25 -4.96 -7.05 -9.34
C MET A 25 -5.97 -7.57 -10.36
N GLY A 26 -6.05 -6.95 -11.52
CA GLY A 26 -7.03 -7.36 -12.53
C GLY A 26 -8.48 -7.11 -12.14
N GLY A 27 -8.73 -6.12 -11.30
CA GLY A 27 -10.07 -5.71 -10.90
C GLY A 27 -10.72 -6.55 -9.82
N LYS A 28 -9.99 -7.47 -9.18
CA LYS A 28 -10.55 -8.37 -8.15
C LYS A 28 -9.52 -8.79 -7.12
N GLY A 29 -9.98 -9.19 -5.97
CA GLY A 29 -9.14 -9.70 -4.89
C GLY A 29 -9.41 -9.02 -3.57
N THR A 30 -8.47 -9.15 -2.65
CA THR A 30 -8.55 -8.58 -1.31
C THR A 30 -7.35 -7.67 -1.06
N VAL A 31 -7.56 -6.58 -0.34
CA VAL A 31 -6.51 -5.59 -0.11
C VAL A 31 -6.47 -5.18 1.36
N ILE A 32 -5.27 -4.94 1.87
CA ILE A 32 -5.02 -4.32 3.16
C ILE A 32 -4.55 -2.89 2.89
N ALA A 33 -5.07 -1.92 3.64
CA ALA A 33 -4.64 -0.53 3.53
C ALA A 33 -3.84 -0.14 4.78
N LEU A 34 -2.62 0.37 4.57
CA LEU A 34 -1.77 0.91 5.64
C LEU A 34 -1.76 2.43 5.50
N THR A 35 -2.29 3.12 6.51
CA THR A 35 -2.60 4.54 6.41
C THR A 35 -2.03 5.35 7.57
N HIS A 36 -2.01 6.67 7.39
CA HIS A 36 -1.69 7.62 8.45
C HIS A 36 -2.51 8.89 8.19
N ARG A 37 -3.77 8.86 8.59
CA ARG A 37 -4.73 9.94 8.28
C ARG A 37 -4.49 11.26 9.02
N PRO A 38 -3.81 11.31 10.19
CA PRO A 38 -3.48 12.61 10.79
C PRO A 38 -2.61 13.53 9.94
N HIS A 39 -1.79 12.97 9.03
CA HIS A 39 -0.94 13.79 8.16
C HIS A 39 -1.75 14.37 7.01
N PRO A 40 -1.74 15.71 6.80
CA PRO A 40 -2.61 16.34 5.80
C PRO A 40 -2.34 15.91 4.35
N GLY A 41 -1.12 15.56 4.01
CA GLY A 41 -0.79 15.04 2.67
C GLY A 41 -1.20 13.58 2.51
N VAL A 42 -0.87 12.76 3.49
CA VAL A 42 -1.17 11.32 3.45
C VAL A 42 -2.67 11.05 3.46
N VAL A 43 -3.45 11.84 4.20
CA VAL A 43 -4.90 11.65 4.25
C VAL A 43 -5.54 11.79 2.86
N LYS A 44 -4.98 12.67 2.01
CA LYS A 44 -5.49 12.82 0.64
C LYS A 44 -5.32 11.57 -0.20
N ARG A 45 -4.21 10.87 0.00
CA ARG A 45 -3.95 9.57 -0.66
C ARG A 45 -4.95 8.52 -0.18
N CYS A 46 -5.26 8.54 1.10
CA CYS A 46 -6.25 7.63 1.69
C CYS A 46 -7.67 7.94 1.19
N GLU A 47 -8.02 9.22 1.04
CA GLU A 47 -9.31 9.61 0.48
C GLU A 47 -9.46 9.12 -0.98
N ALA A 48 -8.39 9.20 -1.77
CA ALA A 48 -8.40 8.65 -3.12
C ALA A 48 -8.66 7.15 -3.10
N PHE A 49 -8.03 6.42 -2.19
CA PHE A 49 -8.28 4.99 -2.02
C PHE A 49 -9.76 4.74 -1.68
N ASP A 50 -10.29 5.49 -0.71
CA ASP A 50 -11.69 5.35 -0.28
C ASP A 50 -12.67 5.56 -1.43
N ASP A 51 -12.40 6.56 -2.28
CA ASP A 51 -13.27 6.88 -3.40
C ASP A 51 -13.20 5.83 -4.51
N ILE A 52 -11.98 5.39 -4.83
CA ILE A 52 -11.77 4.48 -5.96
C ILE A 52 -12.26 3.07 -5.66
N ILE A 53 -12.07 2.57 -4.45
CA ILE A 53 -12.47 1.20 -4.13
C ILE A 53 -13.98 0.99 -4.33
N LYS A 54 -14.77 2.05 -4.23
CA LYS A 54 -16.21 1.99 -4.47
C LYS A 54 -16.56 1.64 -5.92
N GLU A 55 -15.63 1.88 -6.84
CA GLU A 55 -15.80 1.55 -8.26
C GLU A 55 -15.44 0.09 -8.57
N TYR A 56 -14.90 -0.66 -7.60
CA TYR A 56 -14.39 -2.02 -7.81
C TYR A 56 -15.11 -2.99 -6.86
N PRO A 57 -16.33 -3.42 -7.21
CA PRO A 57 -17.12 -4.27 -6.30
C PRO A 57 -16.49 -5.65 -6.03
N ASP A 58 -15.58 -6.09 -6.89
CA ASP A 58 -14.89 -7.38 -6.71
C ASP A 58 -13.58 -7.26 -5.93
N ILE A 59 -13.20 -6.05 -5.51
CA ILE A 59 -12.06 -5.83 -4.62
C ILE A 59 -12.61 -5.53 -3.23
N LYS A 60 -12.16 -6.31 -2.24
CA LYS A 60 -12.62 -6.16 -0.87
C LYS A 60 -11.49 -5.69 0.03
N LEU A 61 -11.77 -4.67 0.84
CA LEU A 61 -10.85 -4.21 1.87
C LEU A 61 -10.97 -5.15 3.07
N ILE A 62 -9.88 -5.85 3.40
CA ILE A 62 -9.82 -6.72 4.58
C ILE A 62 -9.81 -5.85 5.85
N THR A 63 -8.89 -4.90 5.90
CA THR A 63 -8.74 -4.00 7.03
C THR A 63 -7.90 -2.78 6.63
N GLU A 64 -8.16 -1.67 7.30
CA GLU A 64 -7.28 -0.52 7.26
C GLU A 64 -6.55 -0.45 8.61
N GLN A 65 -5.24 -0.31 8.60
CA GLN A 65 -4.43 -0.22 9.81
C GLN A 65 -3.65 1.09 9.82
N HIS A 66 -3.74 1.80 10.94
CA HIS A 66 -2.95 3.02 11.16
C HIS A 66 -1.49 2.65 11.43
N VAL A 67 -0.57 3.29 10.71
CA VAL A 67 0.88 3.11 10.93
C VAL A 67 1.42 4.40 11.53
N PRO A 68 1.93 4.38 12.77
CA PRO A 68 2.54 5.57 13.38
C PRO A 68 3.76 6.06 12.61
N ALA A 69 4.02 7.36 12.67
CA ALA A 69 5.07 7.99 11.87
C ALA A 69 6.48 7.83 12.46
N GLU A 70 6.62 7.39 13.70
CA GLU A 70 7.92 7.30 14.37
C GLU A 70 8.80 6.16 13.87
N GLN A 71 8.21 4.97 13.69
CA GLN A 71 8.92 3.79 13.20
C GLN A 71 8.06 3.03 12.19
N PRO A 72 7.73 3.68 11.06
CA PRO A 72 6.74 3.12 10.15
C PRO A 72 7.15 1.80 9.51
N ILE A 73 8.43 1.58 9.25
CA ILE A 73 8.91 0.32 8.67
C ILE A 73 8.68 -0.82 9.66
N ASN A 74 9.14 -0.67 10.90
CA ASN A 74 9.02 -1.70 11.92
C ASN A 74 7.57 -1.96 12.30
N ASP A 75 6.78 -0.90 12.47
CA ASP A 75 5.38 -1.03 12.85
C ASP A 75 4.56 -1.70 11.74
N ALA A 76 4.79 -1.33 10.49
CA ALA A 76 4.12 -1.97 9.36
C ALA A 76 4.51 -3.45 9.24
N GLN A 77 5.79 -3.76 9.47
CA GLN A 77 6.25 -5.14 9.44
C GLN A 77 5.51 -5.99 10.47
N ASP A 78 5.37 -5.48 11.70
CA ASP A 78 4.67 -6.18 12.78
C ASP A 78 3.17 -6.32 12.47
N ILE A 79 2.54 -5.26 11.99
CA ILE A 79 1.13 -5.27 11.62
C ILE A 79 0.86 -6.33 10.54
N VAL A 80 1.66 -6.33 9.49
CA VAL A 80 1.47 -7.27 8.38
C VAL A 80 1.77 -8.70 8.84
N ALA A 81 2.82 -8.91 9.63
CA ALA A 81 3.11 -10.23 10.18
C ALA A 81 1.92 -10.80 10.96
N ASN A 82 1.27 -9.97 11.78
CA ASN A 82 0.08 -10.38 12.53
C ASN A 82 -1.10 -10.70 11.59
N LEU A 83 -1.29 -9.90 10.54
CA LEU A 83 -2.35 -10.15 9.57
C LEU A 83 -2.12 -11.43 8.77
N LEU A 84 -0.86 -11.76 8.48
CA LEU A 84 -0.52 -13.01 7.80
C LEU A 84 -0.81 -14.22 8.68
N THR A 85 -0.57 -14.09 9.98
CA THR A 85 -0.92 -15.15 10.93
C THR A 85 -2.44 -15.39 10.97
N ALA A 86 -3.21 -14.32 10.89
CA ALA A 86 -4.69 -14.40 10.86
C ALA A 86 -5.22 -14.86 9.50
N ASN A 87 -4.43 -14.72 8.43
CA ASN A 87 -4.82 -15.08 7.07
C ASN A 87 -3.74 -15.97 6.44
N PRO A 88 -3.56 -17.20 6.94
CA PRO A 88 -2.41 -18.03 6.57
C PRO A 88 -2.51 -18.67 5.18
N GLU A 89 -3.70 -18.71 4.60
CA GLU A 89 -3.89 -19.40 3.32
C GLU A 89 -3.35 -18.56 2.17
N LYS A 90 -2.72 -19.23 1.21
CA LYS A 90 -2.24 -18.60 0.00
C LYS A 90 -3.42 -17.94 -0.71
N ASP A 91 -3.18 -16.74 -1.24
CA ASP A 91 -4.18 -15.92 -1.96
C ASP A 91 -5.30 -15.36 -1.09
N SER A 92 -5.26 -15.55 0.24
CA SER A 92 -6.23 -14.92 1.14
C SER A 92 -6.06 -13.39 1.19
N ILE A 93 -4.82 -12.92 0.92
CA ILE A 93 -4.51 -11.50 0.78
C ILE A 93 -3.89 -11.31 -0.60
N THR A 94 -4.53 -10.49 -1.45
CA THR A 94 -4.03 -10.23 -2.80
C THR A 94 -2.98 -9.12 -2.79
N ALA A 95 -3.24 -8.03 -2.05
CA ALA A 95 -2.40 -6.85 -2.12
C ALA A 95 -2.39 -6.05 -0.82
N VAL A 96 -1.37 -5.22 -0.67
CA VAL A 96 -1.24 -4.22 0.38
C VAL A 96 -1.05 -2.86 -0.29
N PHE A 97 -1.98 -1.93 -0.03
CA PHE A 97 -1.81 -0.52 -0.38
C PHE A 97 -1.20 0.19 0.81
N ALA A 98 -0.04 0.81 0.63
CA ALA A 98 0.57 1.63 1.66
C ALA A 98 0.52 3.09 1.20
N ALA A 99 0.04 3.97 2.08
CA ALA A 99 -0.14 5.38 1.73
C ALA A 99 1.18 6.13 1.54
N TRP A 100 2.30 5.54 1.98
CA TRP A 100 3.65 6.03 1.67
C TRP A 100 4.63 4.86 1.70
N ASP A 101 5.89 5.11 1.28
CA ASP A 101 6.83 4.03 1.02
C ASP A 101 7.35 3.29 2.25
N GLU A 102 7.50 3.97 3.39
CA GLU A 102 8.06 3.31 4.57
C GLU A 102 7.22 2.13 5.05
N PRO A 103 5.89 2.26 5.21
CA PRO A 103 5.07 1.08 5.50
C PRO A 103 5.07 0.04 4.38
N ALA A 104 5.21 0.47 3.12
CA ALA A 104 5.32 -0.47 2.02
C ALA A 104 6.57 -1.35 2.16
N ILE A 105 7.68 -0.74 2.58
CA ILE A 105 8.92 -1.47 2.84
C ILE A 105 8.73 -2.47 3.99
N GLY A 106 8.10 -2.03 5.08
CA GLY A 106 7.82 -2.91 6.22
C GLY A 106 6.93 -4.09 5.85
N ALA A 107 5.87 -3.82 5.08
CA ALA A 107 4.97 -4.87 4.58
C ALA A 107 5.73 -5.88 3.72
N THR A 108 6.60 -5.39 2.83
CA THR A 108 7.40 -6.25 1.96
C THR A 108 8.30 -7.16 2.77
N LYS A 109 8.96 -6.64 3.80
CA LYS A 109 9.81 -7.44 4.68
C LYS A 109 9.03 -8.56 5.38
N ALA A 110 7.84 -8.25 5.90
CA ALA A 110 6.99 -9.25 6.55
C ALA A 110 6.57 -10.34 5.58
N LEU A 111 6.22 -9.98 4.36
CA LEU A 111 5.81 -10.92 3.32
C LEU A 111 6.96 -11.83 2.90
N GLN A 112 8.16 -11.29 2.77
CA GLN A 112 9.36 -12.07 2.46
C GLN A 112 9.68 -13.07 3.56
N GLU A 113 9.62 -12.65 4.82
CA GLU A 113 9.88 -13.54 5.96
C GLU A 113 8.86 -14.67 6.05
N ALA A 114 7.61 -14.40 5.67
CA ALA A 114 6.55 -15.39 5.69
C ALA A 114 6.49 -16.26 4.41
N GLY A 115 7.31 -15.95 3.42
CA GLY A 115 7.29 -16.67 2.15
C GLY A 115 6.03 -16.44 1.32
N ARG A 116 5.36 -15.31 1.52
CA ARG A 116 4.10 -14.97 0.83
C ARG A 116 4.39 -14.15 -0.43
N ASP A 117 5.01 -14.80 -1.41
CA ASP A 117 5.47 -14.13 -2.65
C ASP A 117 4.34 -13.71 -3.58
N GLU A 118 3.15 -14.24 -3.37
CA GLU A 118 1.99 -13.91 -4.20
C GLU A 118 1.38 -12.54 -3.89
N VAL A 119 1.68 -11.95 -2.73
CA VAL A 119 1.06 -10.68 -2.31
C VAL A 119 1.80 -9.50 -2.93
N ILE A 120 1.04 -8.57 -3.50
CA ILE A 120 1.54 -7.39 -4.19
C ILE A 120 1.52 -6.20 -3.22
N VAL A 121 2.59 -5.39 -3.21
CA VAL A 121 2.66 -4.18 -2.39
C VAL A 121 2.87 -2.96 -3.30
N THR A 122 2.18 -1.86 -2.99
CA THR A 122 2.43 -0.57 -3.62
C THR A 122 2.64 0.51 -2.58
N GLY A 123 3.41 1.54 -2.93
CA GLY A 123 3.69 2.67 -2.06
C GLY A 123 3.58 4.00 -2.78
N VAL A 124 3.98 5.07 -2.13
CA VAL A 124 3.99 6.44 -2.67
C VAL A 124 5.23 7.15 -2.13
N ASP A 125 5.83 7.98 -2.91
CA ASP A 125 6.92 8.95 -2.69
C ASP A 125 8.17 8.70 -3.52
N GLY A 126 8.38 7.49 -4.04
CA GLY A 126 9.58 7.19 -4.80
C GLY A 126 10.85 7.13 -3.95
N ASN A 127 10.73 6.63 -2.73
CA ASN A 127 11.84 6.47 -1.80
C ASN A 127 12.91 5.57 -2.41
N GLU A 128 14.16 5.90 -2.18
CA GLU A 128 15.30 5.18 -2.76
C GLU A 128 15.29 3.68 -2.44
N GLN A 129 15.02 3.33 -1.19
CA GLN A 129 14.95 1.93 -0.76
C GLN A 129 13.77 1.20 -1.43
N ALA A 130 12.63 1.88 -1.59
CA ALA A 130 11.47 1.30 -2.28
C ALA A 130 11.79 1.01 -3.75
N ILE A 131 12.46 1.95 -4.42
CA ILE A 131 12.88 1.78 -5.81
C ILE A 131 13.83 0.58 -5.94
N GLU A 132 14.78 0.44 -5.04
CA GLU A 132 15.68 -0.71 -4.99
C GLU A 132 14.91 -2.02 -4.87
N MET A 133 13.94 -2.08 -3.97
CA MET A 133 13.12 -3.27 -3.77
C MET A 133 12.31 -3.64 -5.02
N ILE A 134 11.81 -2.63 -5.74
CA ILE A 134 11.11 -2.86 -7.00
C ILE A 134 12.06 -3.46 -8.04
N LYS A 135 13.25 -2.91 -8.16
CA LYS A 135 14.28 -3.42 -9.09
C LYS A 135 14.70 -4.85 -8.76
N ASP A 136 14.76 -5.18 -7.48
CA ASP A 136 15.16 -6.50 -7.02
C ASP A 136 14.07 -7.56 -7.21
N GLY A 137 12.89 -7.17 -7.65
CA GLY A 137 11.80 -8.12 -7.93
C GLY A 137 11.10 -8.65 -6.69
N THR A 138 11.02 -7.83 -5.63
CA THR A 138 10.32 -8.21 -4.39
C THR A 138 8.81 -8.08 -4.54
N ASN A 139 8.08 -8.23 -3.42
CA ASN A 139 6.63 -8.00 -3.39
C ASN A 139 6.24 -6.56 -3.74
N LEU A 140 7.14 -5.60 -3.49
CA LEU A 140 6.89 -4.19 -3.81
C LEU A 140 7.00 -3.99 -5.32
N LYS A 141 5.88 -3.66 -5.97
CA LYS A 141 5.79 -3.61 -7.43
C LYS A 141 5.79 -2.21 -8.00
N ALA A 142 5.34 -1.22 -7.24
CA ALA A 142 5.24 0.15 -7.73
C ALA A 142 5.25 1.17 -6.60
N THR A 143 5.72 2.36 -6.93
CA THR A 143 5.61 3.56 -6.12
C THR A 143 5.43 4.76 -7.05
N VAL A 144 4.84 5.81 -6.54
CA VAL A 144 4.61 7.04 -7.33
C VAL A 144 5.35 8.21 -6.71
#